data_0f5b44ad374a114d8244a141eeacf169
#
_entry.id   0f5b44ad374a114d8244a141eeacf169
#
_cell.length_a   1.000
_cell.length_b   1.000
_cell.length_c   1.000
_cell.angle_alpha   90.00
_cell.angle_beta   90.00
_cell.angle_gamma   90.00
#
_symmetry.space_group_name_H-M   'P 1'
#
loop_
_entity.id
_entity.type
_entity.pdbx_description
1 polymer ?
#
loop_
_entity_poly.entity_id
_entity_poly.type
_entity_poly.pdbx_seq_one_letter_code
_entity_poly.pdbx_strand_id
1 'polypeptide(L)'
;MKITSTYSVRLRNFNRVFDDTVEVYRHAVDYFIELVIANWNTPFANLSRANDCIRVAEGLSVRTKKRLMTPYNFCHDFVKFPSYLRRAAIMAAYGQVSSYQTRLAQWKAKPGQKGRQPGLPKAGRSFPVMYLSLI
;
A
#
# COMPACT_ATOMS: atom_id res chain seq x y z
N MET A 1 -0.53 14.43 -31.47
CA MET A 1 0.09 14.48 -30.15
C MET A 1 -0.98 14.58 -29.07
N LYS A 2 -0.90 13.73 -28.07
CA LYS A 2 -1.87 13.70 -26.98
C LYS A 2 -1.34 14.54 -25.82
N ILE A 3 -2.08 15.57 -25.44
CA ILE A 3 -1.71 16.46 -24.34
C ILE A 3 -2.60 16.13 -23.16
N THR A 4 -1.97 15.85 -21.99
CA THR A 4 -2.70 15.61 -20.76
C THR A 4 -2.47 16.76 -19.79
N SER A 5 -3.56 17.35 -19.31
CA SER A 5 -3.53 18.41 -18.31
C SER A 5 -4.18 17.91 -17.02
N THR A 6 -3.55 18.22 -15.89
CA THR A 6 -4.06 17.85 -14.57
C THR A 6 -4.47 19.12 -13.82
N TYR A 7 -5.69 19.12 -13.32
CA TYR A 7 -6.22 20.22 -12.53
C TYR A 7 -6.60 19.74 -11.15
N SER A 8 -6.30 20.55 -10.13
CA SER A 8 -6.78 20.30 -8.77
C SER A 8 -8.03 21.15 -8.54
N VAL A 9 -9.13 20.47 -8.20
CA VAL A 9 -10.41 21.12 -7.94
C VAL A 9 -10.84 20.79 -6.52
N ARG A 10 -11.21 21.84 -5.76
CA ARG A 10 -11.73 21.65 -4.41
C ARG A 10 -13.22 21.34 -4.47
N LEU A 11 -13.62 20.19 -3.92
CA LEU A 11 -15.03 19.83 -3.84
C LEU A 11 -15.71 20.59 -2.69
N ARG A 12 -16.81 21.27 -2.98
CA ARG A 12 -17.55 22.04 -1.97
C ARG A 12 -18.58 21.20 -1.23
N ASN A 13 -19.27 20.33 -1.93
CA ASN A 13 -20.37 19.51 -1.40
C ASN A 13 -20.07 18.01 -1.60
N PHE A 14 -18.97 17.53 -1.01
CA PHE A 14 -18.67 16.12 -1.11
C PHE A 14 -19.48 15.30 -0.10
N ASN A 15 -19.83 14.08 -0.48
CA ASN A 15 -20.53 13.13 0.37
C ASN A 15 -19.57 12.49 1.38
N ARG A 16 -20.05 12.12 2.56
CA ARG A 16 -19.30 11.37 3.56
C ARG A 16 -18.68 10.07 3.04
N VAL A 17 -19.24 9.53 1.96
CA VAL A 17 -18.69 8.36 1.27
C VAL A 17 -17.21 8.55 0.92
N PHE A 18 -16.80 9.77 0.54
CA PHE A 18 -15.38 10.04 0.25
C PHE A 18 -14.51 9.94 1.51
N ASP A 19 -14.98 10.46 2.64
CA ASP A 19 -14.26 10.36 3.92
C ASP A 19 -14.13 8.90 4.36
N ASP A 20 -15.23 8.15 4.28
CA ASP A 20 -15.25 6.74 4.63
C ASP A 20 -14.31 5.93 3.72
N THR A 21 -14.30 6.24 2.42
CA THR A 21 -13.41 5.59 1.46
C THR A 21 -11.95 5.87 1.78
N VAL A 22 -11.61 7.11 2.12
CA VAL A 22 -10.24 7.48 2.50
C VAL A 22 -9.81 6.72 3.76
N GLU A 23 -10.68 6.64 4.75
CA GLU A 23 -10.40 5.94 5.99
C GLU A 23 -10.18 4.44 5.76
N VAL A 24 -11.07 3.79 5.02
CA VAL A 24 -10.95 2.37 4.69
C VAL A 24 -9.68 2.13 3.87
N TYR A 25 -9.38 3.02 2.92
CA TYR A 25 -8.14 2.93 2.14
C TYR A 25 -6.90 3.00 3.03
N ARG A 26 -6.88 3.92 4.02
CA ARG A 26 -5.76 4.02 4.96
C ARG A 26 -5.60 2.76 5.79
N HIS A 27 -6.71 2.14 6.22
CA HIS A 27 -6.67 0.86 6.91
C HIS A 27 -6.10 -0.24 6.01
N ALA A 28 -6.44 -0.23 4.72
CA ALA A 28 -5.88 -1.18 3.75
C ALA A 28 -4.38 -0.96 3.56
N VAL A 29 -3.92 0.29 3.50
CA VAL A 29 -2.48 0.60 3.43
C VAL A 29 -1.77 0.07 4.67
N ASP A 30 -2.30 0.30 5.86
CA ASP A 30 -1.72 -0.23 7.10
C ASP A 30 -1.69 -1.76 7.10
N TYR A 31 -2.74 -2.40 6.62
CA TYR A 31 -2.80 -3.85 6.47
C TYR A 31 -1.65 -4.37 5.61
N PHE A 32 -1.43 -3.75 4.45
CA PHE A 32 -0.35 -4.15 3.56
C PHE A 32 1.03 -3.74 4.06
N ILE A 33 1.15 -2.67 4.84
CA ILE A 33 2.40 -2.33 5.51
C ILE A 33 2.83 -3.47 6.44
N GLU A 34 1.92 -3.97 7.26
CA GLU A 34 2.20 -5.08 8.16
C GLU A 34 2.57 -6.34 7.38
N LEU A 35 1.83 -6.64 6.32
CA LEU A 35 2.09 -7.81 5.47
C LEU A 35 3.47 -7.72 4.82
N VAL A 36 3.83 -6.56 4.27
CA VAL A 36 5.12 -6.37 3.60
C VAL A 36 6.27 -6.45 4.60
N ILE A 37 6.12 -5.86 5.77
CA ILE A 37 7.15 -5.93 6.82
C ILE A 37 7.37 -7.38 7.25
N ALA A 38 6.29 -8.11 7.50
CA ALA A 38 6.37 -9.50 7.95
C ALA A 38 7.02 -10.42 6.92
N ASN A 39 6.92 -10.09 5.63
CA ASN A 39 7.46 -10.89 4.54
C ASN A 39 8.60 -10.18 3.79
N TRP A 40 9.23 -9.20 4.42
CA TRP A 40 10.22 -8.35 3.74
C TRP A 40 11.42 -9.12 3.22
N ASN A 41 12.01 -9.98 4.05
CA ASN A 41 13.24 -10.69 3.67
C ASN A 41 13.02 -11.63 2.49
N THR A 42 11.85 -12.23 2.37
CA THR A 42 11.43 -13.07 1.26
C THR A 42 9.92 -12.99 1.14
N PRO A 43 9.35 -12.53 0.01
CA PRO A 43 10.04 -12.19 -1.26
C PRO A 43 10.30 -10.70 -1.52
N PHE A 44 9.79 -9.77 -0.70
CA PHE A 44 9.71 -8.36 -1.07
C PHE A 44 11.07 -7.67 -1.26
N ALA A 45 12.09 -8.06 -0.52
CA ALA A 45 13.41 -7.45 -0.64
C ALA A 45 14.10 -7.75 -1.97
N ASN A 46 13.70 -8.82 -2.65
CA ASN A 46 14.37 -9.34 -3.84
C ASN A 46 13.54 -9.21 -5.12
N LEU A 47 12.62 -8.26 -5.17
CA LEU A 47 11.80 -8.04 -6.36
C LEU A 47 12.63 -7.42 -7.49
N SER A 48 12.45 -7.96 -8.71
CA SER A 48 13.10 -7.42 -9.91
C SER A 48 12.55 -6.05 -10.30
N ARG A 49 11.27 -5.82 -10.06
CA ARG A 49 10.59 -4.55 -10.33
C ARG A 49 9.68 -4.20 -9.16
N ALA A 50 9.56 -2.91 -8.87
CA ALA A 50 8.66 -2.44 -7.80
C ALA A 50 7.21 -2.91 -8.02
N ASN A 51 6.73 -2.94 -9.26
CA ASN A 51 5.37 -3.36 -9.58
C ASN A 51 5.08 -4.83 -9.27
N ASP A 52 6.12 -5.66 -9.16
CA ASP A 52 5.96 -7.08 -8.80
C ASP A 52 5.42 -7.24 -7.38
N CYS A 53 5.51 -6.19 -6.55
CA CYS A 53 4.95 -6.23 -5.20
C CYS A 53 3.44 -6.48 -5.20
N ILE A 54 2.74 -6.00 -6.22
CA ILE A 54 1.30 -6.22 -6.36
C ILE A 54 1.02 -7.72 -6.50
N ARG A 55 1.71 -8.37 -7.42
CA ARG A 55 1.54 -9.81 -7.66
C ARG A 55 1.86 -10.63 -6.41
N VAL A 56 2.94 -10.29 -5.74
CA VAL A 56 3.37 -11.00 -4.53
C VAL A 56 2.36 -10.81 -3.39
N ALA A 57 1.96 -9.57 -3.13
CA ALA A 57 1.01 -9.27 -2.06
C ALA A 57 -0.35 -9.89 -2.31
N GLU A 58 -0.85 -9.85 -3.54
CA GLU A 58 -2.11 -10.50 -3.90
C GLU A 58 -2.00 -12.02 -3.77
N GLY A 59 -0.84 -12.59 -4.10
CA GLY A 59 -0.58 -14.01 -3.91
C GLY A 59 -0.65 -14.45 -2.45
N LEU A 60 -0.34 -13.55 -1.52
CA LEU A 60 -0.37 -13.84 -0.08
C LEU A 60 -1.72 -13.54 0.57
N SER A 61 -2.56 -12.72 -0.04
CA SER A 61 -3.73 -12.16 0.64
C SER A 61 -5.05 -12.32 -0.11
N VAL A 62 -5.03 -12.60 -1.41
CA VAL A 62 -6.25 -12.71 -2.22
C VAL A 62 -6.45 -14.14 -2.70
N ARG A 63 -7.55 -14.75 -2.26
CA ARG A 63 -7.93 -16.11 -2.67
C ARG A 63 -8.56 -16.09 -4.05
N THR A 64 -8.23 -17.09 -4.86
CA THR A 64 -8.78 -17.27 -6.19
C THR A 64 -9.17 -18.75 -6.40
N LYS A 65 -9.80 -19.06 -7.54
CA LYS A 65 -10.12 -20.46 -7.89
C LYS A 65 -8.87 -21.34 -7.95
N LYS A 66 -7.74 -20.78 -8.36
CA LYS A 66 -6.44 -21.48 -8.42
C LYS A 66 -5.71 -21.46 -7.10
N ARG A 67 -6.10 -20.57 -6.17
CA ARG A 67 -5.43 -20.36 -4.89
C ARG A 67 -6.49 -20.25 -3.80
N LEU A 68 -6.93 -21.41 -3.31
CA LEU A 68 -8.03 -21.49 -2.34
C LEU A 68 -7.62 -21.07 -0.94
N MET A 69 -6.33 -21.21 -0.61
CA MET A 69 -5.79 -20.86 0.71
C MET A 69 -4.63 -19.88 0.57
N THR A 70 -4.63 -18.87 1.40
CA THR A 70 -3.55 -17.88 1.48
C THR A 70 -3.20 -17.61 2.95
N PRO A 71 -1.95 -17.21 3.26
CA PRO A 71 -1.57 -16.86 4.63
C PRO A 71 -2.41 -15.73 5.22
N TYR A 72 -2.90 -14.82 4.38
CA TYR A 72 -3.75 -13.70 4.78
C TYR A 72 -5.06 -13.75 4.00
N ASN A 73 -6.12 -13.19 4.55
CA ASN A 73 -7.41 -13.14 3.88
C ASN A 73 -7.90 -11.69 3.82
N PHE A 74 -7.43 -10.96 2.82
CA PHE A 74 -7.79 -9.55 2.63
C PHE A 74 -9.29 -9.36 2.41
N CYS A 75 -9.92 -10.22 1.62
CA CYS A 75 -11.35 -10.09 1.30
C CYS A 75 -12.26 -10.30 2.52
N HIS A 76 -11.79 -11.03 3.53
CA HIS A 76 -12.53 -11.19 4.79
C HIS A 76 -12.56 -9.89 5.58
N ASP A 77 -11.41 -9.20 5.66
CA ASP A 77 -11.28 -7.98 6.44
C ASP A 77 -11.79 -6.75 5.69
N PHE A 78 -11.74 -6.77 4.36
CA PHE A 78 -12.14 -5.67 3.48
C PHE A 78 -13.15 -6.16 2.45
N VAL A 79 -14.42 -6.27 2.88
CA VAL A 79 -15.50 -6.78 2.03
C VAL A 79 -15.78 -5.76 0.91
N LYS A 80 -15.91 -6.27 -0.33
CA LYS A 80 -16.23 -5.46 -1.53
C LYS A 80 -15.26 -4.32 -1.79
N PHE A 81 -14.00 -4.45 -1.37
CA PHE A 81 -12.98 -3.46 -1.63
C PHE A 81 -12.55 -3.52 -3.10
N PRO A 82 -12.61 -2.38 -3.85
CA PRO A 82 -12.26 -2.38 -5.26
C PRO A 82 -10.81 -2.80 -5.52
N SER A 83 -10.59 -3.60 -6.57
CA SER A 83 -9.26 -4.12 -6.88
C SER A 83 -8.25 -3.02 -7.23
N TYR A 84 -8.69 -1.95 -7.90
CA TYR A 84 -7.77 -0.86 -8.23
C TYR A 84 -7.29 -0.11 -6.99
N LEU A 85 -8.15 0.05 -5.98
CA LEU A 85 -7.77 0.64 -4.69
C LEU A 85 -6.86 -0.30 -3.91
N ARG A 86 -7.12 -1.60 -3.97
CA ARG A 86 -6.25 -2.60 -3.35
C ARG A 86 -4.84 -2.53 -3.93
N ARG A 87 -4.71 -2.46 -5.25
CA ARG A 87 -3.41 -2.35 -5.90
C ARG A 87 -2.71 -1.05 -5.55
N ALA A 88 -3.44 0.06 -5.50
CA ALA A 88 -2.89 1.34 -5.05
C ALA A 88 -2.39 1.27 -3.61
N ALA A 89 -3.15 0.62 -2.72
CA ALA A 89 -2.76 0.43 -1.32
C ALA A 89 -1.49 -0.42 -1.19
N ILE A 90 -1.38 -1.48 -1.99
CA ILE A 90 -0.18 -2.33 -2.02
C ILE A 90 1.05 -1.52 -2.45
N MET A 91 0.94 -0.73 -3.52
CA MET A 91 2.04 0.10 -4.00
C MET A 91 2.45 1.14 -2.95
N ALA A 92 1.49 1.79 -2.32
CA ALA A 92 1.77 2.77 -1.27
C ALA A 92 2.47 2.11 -0.09
N ALA A 93 1.99 0.95 0.35
CA ALA A 93 2.57 0.21 1.46
C ALA A 93 4.00 -0.24 1.16
N TYR A 94 4.20 -0.81 -0.02
CA TYR A 94 5.54 -1.27 -0.44
C TYR A 94 6.53 -0.10 -0.49
N GLY A 95 6.12 1.04 -1.05
CA GLY A 95 6.96 2.23 -1.12
C GLY A 95 7.38 2.73 0.26
N GLN A 96 6.45 2.77 1.20
CA GLN A 96 6.73 3.20 2.57
C GLN A 96 7.66 2.22 3.30
N VAL A 97 7.42 0.92 3.16
CA VAL A 97 8.27 -0.10 3.80
C VAL A 97 9.67 -0.12 3.18
N SER A 98 9.77 -0.01 1.86
CA SER A 98 11.05 0.06 1.16
C SER A 98 11.87 1.25 1.65
N SER A 99 11.24 2.42 1.76
CA SER A 99 11.87 3.63 2.28
C SER A 99 12.32 3.45 3.73
N TYR A 100 11.48 2.85 4.56
CA TYR A 100 11.78 2.55 5.95
C TYR A 100 12.99 1.60 6.06
N GLN A 101 13.04 0.54 5.27
CA GLN A 101 14.14 -0.41 5.30
C GLN A 101 15.46 0.24 4.90
N THR A 102 15.44 1.13 3.91
CA THR A 102 16.62 1.90 3.51
C THR A 102 17.12 2.79 4.65
N ARG A 103 16.22 3.53 5.30
CA ARG A 103 16.58 4.40 6.42
C ARG A 103 17.10 3.59 7.61
N LEU A 104 16.49 2.44 7.87
CA LEU A 104 16.92 1.57 8.96
C LEU A 104 18.33 1.03 8.71
N ALA A 105 18.62 0.59 7.48
CA ALA A 105 19.94 0.12 7.11
C ALA A 105 20.99 1.22 7.25
N GLN A 106 20.67 2.45 6.83
CA GLN A 106 21.56 3.60 6.97
C GLN A 106 21.83 3.94 8.44
N TRP A 107 20.81 3.86 9.29
CA TRP A 107 20.95 4.11 10.71
C TRP A 107 21.83 3.05 11.37
N LYS A 108 21.62 1.77 11.04
CA LYS A 108 22.43 0.65 11.57
C LYS A 108 23.89 0.73 11.12
N ALA A 109 24.15 1.29 9.93
CA ALA A 109 25.51 1.46 9.41
C ALA A 109 26.29 2.60 10.09
N LYS A 110 25.61 3.49 10.81
CA LYS A 110 26.29 4.58 11.51
C LYS A 110 27.04 4.07 12.73
N PRO A 111 28.29 4.52 12.97
CA PRO A 111 29.07 4.12 14.15
C PRO A 111 28.30 4.47 15.43
N GLY A 112 28.14 3.48 16.32
CA GLY A 112 27.44 3.66 17.58
C GLY A 112 25.94 3.90 17.43
N GLN A 113 25.38 3.69 16.23
CA GLN A 113 23.95 3.90 15.95
C GLN A 113 23.46 5.26 16.42
N LYS A 114 24.21 6.30 16.06
CA LYS A 114 23.91 7.69 16.42
C LYS A 114 22.62 8.15 15.76
N GLY A 115 21.85 8.96 16.51
CA GLY A 115 20.60 9.51 16.04
C GLY A 115 19.42 8.64 16.38
N ARG A 116 18.23 9.10 16.02
CA ARG A 116 16.98 8.40 16.34
C ARG A 116 16.75 7.26 15.35
N GLN A 117 16.40 6.09 15.89
CA GLN A 117 16.00 4.96 15.07
C GLN A 117 14.76 5.33 14.25
N PRO A 118 14.72 5.00 12.92
CA PRO A 118 13.53 5.25 12.12
C PRO A 118 12.30 4.56 12.69
N GLY A 119 11.17 5.28 12.73
CA GLY A 119 9.91 4.73 13.18
C GLY A 119 9.26 3.85 12.12
N LEU A 120 8.40 2.93 12.56
CA LEU A 120 7.64 2.07 11.66
C LEU A 120 6.73 2.90 10.75
N PRO A 121 6.59 2.51 9.47
CA PRO A 121 5.73 3.24 8.55
C PRO A 121 4.25 3.08 8.92
N LYS A 122 3.48 4.11 8.60
CA LYS A 122 2.03 4.14 8.79
C LYS A 122 1.38 4.74 7.56
N ALA A 123 0.10 4.43 7.34
CA ALA A 123 -0.65 5.01 6.23
C ALA A 123 -0.70 6.55 6.29
N GLY A 124 -0.83 7.11 7.49
CA GLY A 124 -0.78 8.56 7.71
C GLY A 124 -1.84 9.29 6.90
N ARG A 125 -1.40 10.20 6.02
CA ARG A 125 -2.27 11.03 5.17
C ARG A 125 -2.39 10.50 3.74
N SER A 126 -2.25 9.20 3.53
CA SER A 126 -2.43 8.60 2.20
C SER A 126 -3.84 8.81 1.69
N PHE A 127 -3.96 9.16 0.40
CA PHE A 127 -5.25 9.35 -0.26
C PHE A 127 -5.35 8.42 -1.47
N PRO A 128 -6.52 7.79 -1.69
CA PRO A 128 -6.72 6.97 -2.88
C PRO A 128 -6.93 7.84 -4.12
N VAL A 129 -6.52 7.29 -5.26
CA VAL A 129 -6.88 7.85 -6.57
C VAL A 129 -8.18 7.18 -7.01
N MET A 130 -9.20 7.98 -7.25
CA MET A 130 -10.51 7.48 -7.66
C MET A 130 -10.75 7.77 -9.14
N TYR A 131 -11.34 6.79 -9.84
CA TYR A 131 -11.63 6.90 -11.26
C TYR A 131 -13.14 6.97 -11.49
N LEU A 132 -13.62 8.10 -11.99
CA LEU A 132 -15.04 8.29 -12.26
C LEU A 132 -15.55 7.41 -13.41
N SER A 133 -14.68 7.02 -14.32
CA SER A 133 -15.03 6.19 -15.47
C SER A 133 -15.42 4.76 -15.10
N LEU A 134 -15.34 4.39 -13.84
CA LEU A 134 -15.69 3.06 -13.34
C LEU A 134 -17.15 2.94 -12.92
N ILE A 135 -17.92 3.95 -13.23
CA ILE A 135 -19.35 3.98 -12.93
C ILE A 135 -20.10 3.11 -13.93
#